data_fb5e6e98436f9819dbe4eee35d37a6c0
#
_entry.id   fb5e6e98436f9819dbe4eee35d37a6c0
#
_cell.length_a   1.000
_cell.length_b   1.000
_cell.length_c   1.000
_cell.angle_alpha   90.00
_cell.angle_beta   90.00
_cell.angle_gamma   90.00
#
_symmetry.space_group_name_H-M   'P 1'
#
loop_
_entity.id
_entity.type
_entity.pdbx_description
1 polymer ?
#
loop_
_entity_poly.entity_id
_entity_poly.type
_entity_poly.pdbx_seq_one_letter_code
_entity_poly.pdbx_strand_id
1 'polypeptide(L)'
;MIIENYIANDFPILGVDTTAEEALHTAVDFDFTHVFVENEGVFQGAIMKECLEENREKKLGELLPYMDRFSILYESTLLDGVKLFHTFNTNVIPVINKNEEYQGYIAWDSIADELSKYPFFSETGALLTVEIPRTNYSMVEIAQIVESNNGKFYGALVTEMNEAFVRVTMRISNENLSSIDETFERYGYIIVQKFYTDEKEELLKSRYEFMQKYLEF
;
A
#
# COMPACT_ATOMS: atom_id res chain seq x y z
N MET A 1 -8.06 11.92 -3.23
CA MET A 1 -8.61 10.56 -3.37
C MET A 1 -9.85 10.42 -2.50
N ILE A 2 -10.97 10.98 -2.94
CA ILE A 2 -12.27 10.80 -2.30
C ILE A 2 -12.76 9.41 -2.69
N ILE A 3 -13.23 8.63 -1.74
CA ILE A 3 -13.60 7.22 -1.92
C ILE A 3 -14.74 7.03 -2.94
N GLU A 4 -15.62 8.02 -3.07
CA GLU A 4 -16.77 8.03 -3.96
C GLU A 4 -16.44 7.62 -5.41
N ASN A 5 -15.28 8.03 -5.90
CA ASN A 5 -14.84 7.72 -7.28
C ASN A 5 -14.41 6.27 -7.50
N TYR A 6 -14.33 5.48 -6.44
CA TYR A 6 -13.83 4.10 -6.45
C TYR A 6 -14.86 3.10 -5.95
N ILE A 7 -16.07 3.56 -5.59
CA ILE A 7 -17.14 2.70 -5.12
C ILE A 7 -17.71 1.90 -6.31
N ALA A 8 -17.68 0.58 -6.19
CA ALA A 8 -18.39 -0.34 -7.07
C ALA A 8 -19.69 -0.80 -6.38
N ASN A 9 -20.73 -1.11 -7.17
CA ASN A 9 -22.07 -1.41 -6.67
C ASN A 9 -22.63 -2.72 -7.23
N ASP A 10 -21.82 -3.50 -7.92
CA ASP A 10 -22.22 -4.77 -8.53
C ASP A 10 -22.14 -5.96 -7.57
N PHE A 11 -21.55 -5.79 -6.38
CA PHE A 11 -21.54 -6.79 -5.31
C PHE A 11 -22.72 -6.55 -4.36
N PRO A 12 -23.64 -7.55 -4.22
CA PRO A 12 -24.83 -7.38 -3.41
C PRO A 12 -24.54 -7.43 -1.92
N ILE A 13 -25.26 -6.64 -1.14
CA ILE A 13 -25.41 -6.90 0.30
C ILE A 13 -26.48 -7.95 0.52
N LEU A 14 -26.28 -8.87 1.44
CA LEU A 14 -27.15 -10.02 1.67
C LEU A 14 -27.97 -9.84 2.94
N GLY A 15 -29.24 -10.20 2.90
CA GLY A 15 -30.10 -10.14 4.07
C GLY A 15 -29.81 -11.27 5.07
N VAL A 16 -30.14 -11.06 6.34
CA VAL A 16 -29.96 -12.07 7.41
C VAL A 16 -30.65 -13.40 7.17
N ASP A 17 -31.68 -13.44 6.29
CA ASP A 17 -32.38 -14.67 5.93
C ASP A 17 -31.72 -15.51 4.84
N THR A 18 -30.71 -14.97 4.15
CA THR A 18 -29.93 -15.68 3.14
C THR A 18 -29.17 -16.85 3.79
N THR A 19 -29.05 -17.97 3.09
CA THR A 19 -28.25 -19.11 3.57
C THR A 19 -26.75 -18.85 3.39
N ALA A 20 -25.93 -19.45 4.25
CA ALA A 20 -24.47 -19.35 4.13
C ALA A 20 -23.97 -19.98 2.82
N GLU A 21 -24.67 -20.99 2.28
CA GLU A 21 -24.33 -21.56 0.97
C GLU A 21 -24.54 -20.58 -0.18
N GLU A 22 -25.68 -19.88 -0.23
CA GLU A 22 -25.92 -18.82 -1.23
C GLU A 22 -24.93 -17.68 -1.10
N ALA A 23 -24.60 -17.28 0.14
CA ALA A 23 -23.59 -16.26 0.40
C ALA A 23 -22.18 -16.70 -0.04
N LEU A 24 -21.84 -17.98 0.17
CA LEU A 24 -20.58 -18.54 -0.29
C LEU A 24 -20.45 -18.52 -1.83
N HIS A 25 -21.52 -18.85 -2.55
CA HIS A 25 -21.54 -18.73 -4.01
C HIS A 25 -21.26 -17.29 -4.44
N THR A 26 -21.90 -16.31 -3.80
CA THR A 26 -21.65 -14.89 -4.08
C THR A 26 -20.20 -14.51 -3.84
N ALA A 27 -19.59 -14.94 -2.72
CA ALA A 27 -18.18 -14.68 -2.43
C ALA A 27 -17.22 -15.31 -3.47
N VAL A 28 -17.54 -16.52 -3.94
CA VAL A 28 -16.74 -17.23 -4.94
C VAL A 28 -16.85 -16.56 -6.32
N ASP A 29 -18.05 -16.17 -6.74
CA ASP A 29 -18.29 -15.55 -8.05
C ASP A 29 -17.51 -14.22 -8.21
N PHE A 30 -17.33 -13.48 -7.12
CA PHE A 30 -16.57 -12.22 -7.10
C PHE A 30 -15.11 -12.36 -6.66
N ASP A 31 -14.68 -13.57 -6.29
CA ASP A 31 -13.35 -13.82 -5.70
C ASP A 31 -13.08 -12.95 -4.45
N PHE A 32 -14.10 -12.75 -3.62
CA PHE A 32 -14.00 -11.98 -2.40
C PHE A 32 -13.84 -12.86 -1.16
N THR A 33 -13.11 -12.34 -0.20
CA THR A 33 -12.85 -13.01 1.09
C THR A 33 -14.03 -12.92 2.06
N HIS A 34 -14.92 -11.95 1.85
CA HIS A 34 -16.05 -11.67 2.73
C HIS A 34 -17.31 -11.38 1.93
N VAL A 35 -18.46 -11.63 2.55
CA VAL A 35 -19.76 -11.13 2.15
C VAL A 35 -20.27 -10.11 3.16
N PHE A 36 -21.15 -9.22 2.73
CA PHE A 36 -21.72 -8.17 3.55
C PHE A 36 -23.16 -8.51 3.90
N VAL A 37 -23.53 -8.24 5.14
CA VAL A 37 -24.84 -8.60 5.67
C VAL A 37 -25.57 -7.36 6.18
N GLU A 38 -26.85 -7.30 5.81
CA GLU A 38 -27.77 -6.29 6.31
C GLU A 38 -28.97 -6.91 7.03
N ASN A 39 -29.60 -6.08 7.86
CA ASN A 39 -30.92 -6.35 8.40
C ASN A 39 -31.77 -5.08 8.29
N GLU A 40 -32.92 -5.17 7.59
CA GLU A 40 -33.83 -4.03 7.36
C GLU A 40 -33.13 -2.77 6.78
N GLY A 41 -32.15 -2.97 5.86
CA GLY A 41 -31.42 -1.89 5.22
C GLY A 41 -30.22 -1.36 6.01
N VAL A 42 -29.97 -1.87 7.23
CA VAL A 42 -28.86 -1.47 8.09
C VAL A 42 -27.74 -2.51 8.00
N PHE A 43 -26.52 -2.06 7.70
CA PHE A 43 -25.33 -2.93 7.65
C PHE A 43 -25.05 -3.55 9.03
N GLN A 44 -24.91 -4.86 9.06
CA GLN A 44 -24.66 -5.64 10.29
C GLN A 44 -23.19 -6.01 10.47
N GLY A 45 -22.47 -6.25 9.37
CA GLY A 45 -21.10 -6.69 9.37
C GLY A 45 -20.74 -7.50 8.11
N ALA A 46 -19.54 -8.04 8.12
CA ALA A 46 -19.00 -8.90 7.07
C ALA A 46 -18.73 -10.30 7.62
N ILE A 47 -19.01 -11.34 6.84
CA ILE A 47 -18.73 -12.73 7.20
C ILE A 47 -17.63 -13.25 6.28
N MET A 48 -16.60 -13.80 6.88
CA MET A 48 -15.49 -14.42 6.19
C MET A 48 -15.94 -15.68 5.45
N LYS A 49 -15.39 -15.91 4.25
CA LYS A 49 -15.73 -17.05 3.38
C LYS A 49 -15.56 -18.41 4.08
N GLU A 50 -14.49 -18.56 4.87
CA GLU A 50 -14.22 -19.77 5.63
C GLU A 50 -15.33 -20.08 6.66
N CYS A 51 -15.89 -19.05 7.30
CA CYS A 51 -17.01 -19.20 8.21
C CYS A 51 -18.28 -19.70 7.49
N LEU A 52 -18.50 -19.23 6.26
CA LEU A 52 -19.61 -19.71 5.42
C LEU A 52 -19.42 -21.17 5.03
N GLU A 53 -18.22 -21.59 4.67
CA GLU A 53 -17.86 -22.96 4.30
C GLU A 53 -18.16 -23.96 5.43
N GLU A 54 -17.89 -23.55 6.67
CA GLU A 54 -18.13 -24.37 7.87
C GLU A 54 -19.61 -24.42 8.29
N ASN A 55 -20.45 -23.49 7.81
CA ASN A 55 -21.83 -23.32 8.29
C ASN A 55 -22.87 -23.26 7.16
N ARG A 56 -22.69 -23.97 6.06
CA ARG A 56 -23.45 -23.84 4.80
C ARG A 56 -24.98 -23.89 4.98
N GLU A 57 -25.47 -24.70 5.93
CA GLU A 57 -26.90 -24.89 6.14
C GLU A 57 -27.57 -23.80 6.99
N LYS A 58 -26.75 -22.92 7.64
CA LYS A 58 -27.26 -21.87 8.51
C LYS A 58 -27.68 -20.64 7.71
N LYS A 59 -28.57 -19.86 8.29
CA LYS A 59 -28.86 -18.51 7.84
C LYS A 59 -27.80 -17.54 8.35
N LEU A 60 -27.54 -16.46 7.58
CA LEU A 60 -26.57 -15.41 7.97
C LEU A 60 -26.94 -14.77 9.32
N GLY A 61 -28.24 -14.67 9.65
CA GLY A 61 -28.69 -14.17 10.94
C GLY A 61 -28.24 -15.00 12.13
N GLU A 62 -27.99 -16.31 11.96
CA GLU A 62 -27.44 -17.18 13.01
C GLU A 62 -25.93 -17.00 13.17
N LEU A 63 -25.27 -16.39 12.17
CA LEU A 63 -23.84 -16.15 12.15
C LEU A 63 -23.46 -14.73 12.61
N LEU A 64 -24.42 -13.88 13.03
CA LEU A 64 -24.16 -12.53 13.55
C LEU A 64 -23.03 -12.44 14.59
N PRO A 65 -22.89 -13.41 15.55
CA PRO A 65 -21.79 -13.38 16.52
C PRO A 65 -20.40 -13.59 15.95
N TYR A 66 -20.30 -14.09 14.72
CA TYR A 66 -19.03 -14.38 14.02
C TYR A 66 -18.69 -13.34 12.95
N MET A 67 -19.51 -12.28 12.83
CA MET A 67 -19.27 -11.21 11.86
C MET A 67 -18.18 -10.27 12.34
N ASP A 68 -17.31 -9.92 11.41
CA ASP A 68 -16.39 -8.80 11.57
C ASP A 68 -17.13 -7.47 11.31
N ARG A 69 -16.98 -6.52 12.24
CA ARG A 69 -17.60 -5.20 12.10
C ARG A 69 -16.55 -4.20 11.57
N PHE A 70 -16.37 -4.20 10.27
CA PHE A 70 -15.57 -3.19 9.60
C PHE A 70 -16.33 -2.60 8.42
N SER A 71 -16.11 -1.34 8.19
CA SER A 71 -16.64 -0.59 7.05
C SER A 71 -15.85 0.70 6.90
N ILE A 72 -16.03 1.38 5.79
CA ILE A 72 -15.50 2.71 5.59
C ILE A 72 -16.65 3.68 5.26
N LEU A 73 -16.56 4.90 5.78
CA LEU A 73 -17.57 5.90 5.52
C LEU A 73 -17.43 6.47 4.10
N TYR A 74 -18.55 6.77 3.48
CA TYR A 74 -18.63 7.36 2.13
C TYR A 74 -17.81 8.64 1.95
N GLU A 75 -17.65 9.44 3.02
CA GLU A 75 -16.86 10.69 3.00
C GLU A 75 -15.35 10.48 3.27
N SER A 76 -14.91 9.24 3.43
CA SER A 76 -13.50 8.90 3.69
C SER A 76 -12.62 9.01 2.44
N THR A 77 -11.33 8.81 2.62
CA THR A 77 -10.38 8.69 1.51
C THR A 77 -10.09 7.22 1.21
N LEU A 78 -9.68 6.94 -0.02
CA LEU A 78 -9.29 5.58 -0.42
C LEU A 78 -8.14 5.01 0.45
N LEU A 79 -7.22 5.87 0.89
CA LEU A 79 -6.08 5.45 1.74
C LEU A 79 -6.49 5.04 3.15
N ASP A 80 -7.64 5.54 3.65
CA ASP A 80 -8.16 5.12 4.96
C ASP A 80 -8.53 3.62 4.95
N GLY A 81 -8.85 3.07 3.78
CA GLY A 81 -9.11 1.65 3.59
C GLY A 81 -7.89 0.73 3.75
N VAL A 82 -6.66 1.22 3.47
CA VAL A 82 -5.45 0.37 3.46
C VAL A 82 -5.26 -0.40 4.76
N LYS A 83 -5.46 0.28 5.90
CA LYS A 83 -5.35 -0.34 7.21
C LYS A 83 -6.43 -1.40 7.44
N LEU A 84 -7.64 -1.18 6.94
CA LEU A 84 -8.75 -2.13 7.09
C LEU A 84 -8.49 -3.42 6.30
N PHE A 85 -8.02 -3.31 5.05
CA PHE A 85 -7.62 -4.48 4.25
C PHE A 85 -6.62 -5.37 4.99
N HIS A 86 -5.61 -4.76 5.61
CA HIS A 86 -4.61 -5.50 6.37
C HIS A 86 -5.16 -6.06 7.68
N THR A 87 -5.91 -5.25 8.46
CA THR A 87 -6.39 -5.66 9.79
C THR A 87 -7.37 -6.82 9.73
N PHE A 88 -8.27 -6.82 8.74
CA PHE A 88 -9.30 -7.83 8.58
C PHE A 88 -8.94 -8.91 7.55
N ASN A 89 -7.71 -8.88 7.03
CA ASN A 89 -7.25 -9.82 5.99
C ASN A 89 -8.27 -9.97 4.86
N THR A 90 -8.81 -8.85 4.40
CA THR A 90 -9.86 -8.78 3.39
C THR A 90 -9.33 -8.19 2.08
N ASN A 91 -9.94 -8.56 0.96
CA ASN A 91 -9.72 -7.92 -0.34
C ASN A 91 -10.87 -7.00 -0.76
N VAL A 92 -11.89 -6.85 0.10
CA VAL A 92 -13.09 -6.05 -0.16
C VAL A 92 -13.55 -5.35 1.13
N ILE A 93 -13.91 -4.08 1.06
CA ILE A 93 -14.41 -3.30 2.20
C ILE A 93 -15.77 -2.69 1.85
N PRO A 94 -16.80 -2.87 2.70
CA PRO A 94 -18.09 -2.23 2.50
C PRO A 94 -18.00 -0.73 2.77
N VAL A 95 -18.62 0.06 1.91
CA VAL A 95 -18.80 1.50 2.09
C VAL A 95 -20.20 1.74 2.63
N ILE A 96 -20.29 2.49 3.72
CA ILE A 96 -21.57 2.85 4.34
C ILE A 96 -21.73 4.37 4.47
N ASN A 97 -22.97 4.82 4.56
CA ASN A 97 -23.26 6.21 4.92
C ASN A 97 -23.38 6.39 6.45
N LYS A 98 -23.72 7.60 6.90
CA LYS A 98 -23.89 7.93 8.33
C LYS A 98 -25.09 7.24 8.99
N ASN A 99 -26.00 6.69 8.20
CA ASN A 99 -27.15 5.92 8.68
C ASN A 99 -26.85 4.41 8.74
N GLU A 100 -25.58 4.02 8.53
CA GLU A 100 -25.14 2.61 8.41
C GLU A 100 -25.79 1.86 7.23
N GLU A 101 -26.23 2.58 6.20
CA GLU A 101 -26.76 1.99 4.97
C GLU A 101 -25.61 1.71 3.98
N TYR A 102 -25.62 0.54 3.38
CA TYR A 102 -24.63 0.13 2.38
C TYR A 102 -24.71 0.98 1.12
N GLN A 103 -23.55 1.49 0.68
CA GLN A 103 -23.44 2.35 -0.50
C GLN A 103 -22.66 1.69 -1.64
N GLY A 104 -22.14 0.48 -1.42
CA GLY A 104 -21.26 -0.23 -2.34
C GLY A 104 -19.98 -0.66 -1.62
N TYR A 105 -18.95 -0.96 -2.38
CA TYR A 105 -17.70 -1.46 -1.83
C TYR A 105 -16.49 -0.87 -2.54
N ILE A 106 -15.33 -1.01 -1.91
CA ILE A 106 -14.03 -0.84 -2.54
C ILE A 106 -13.27 -2.17 -2.49
N ALA A 107 -12.58 -2.50 -3.59
CA ALA A 107 -11.68 -3.65 -3.66
C ALA A 107 -10.22 -3.21 -3.47
N TRP A 108 -9.37 -4.12 -3.03
CA TRP A 108 -7.92 -3.87 -2.90
C TRP A 108 -7.30 -3.41 -4.22
N ASP A 109 -7.76 -3.97 -5.34
CA ASP A 109 -7.24 -3.62 -6.67
C ASP A 109 -7.46 -2.14 -7.01
N SER A 110 -8.55 -1.53 -6.54
CA SER A 110 -8.80 -0.09 -6.71
C SER A 110 -7.71 0.78 -6.05
N ILE A 111 -7.17 0.33 -4.90
CA ILE A 111 -6.06 1.02 -4.23
C ILE A 111 -4.76 0.82 -5.03
N ALA A 112 -4.48 -0.40 -5.46
CA ALA A 112 -3.28 -0.73 -6.24
C ALA A 112 -3.25 0.06 -7.56
N ASP A 113 -4.38 0.11 -8.27
CA ASP A 113 -4.55 0.88 -9.50
C ASP A 113 -4.31 2.38 -9.29
N GLU A 114 -4.84 2.94 -8.21
CA GLU A 114 -4.63 4.35 -7.92
C GLU A 114 -3.19 4.66 -7.54
N LEU A 115 -2.58 3.85 -6.68
CA LEU A 115 -1.18 4.04 -6.29
C LEU A 115 -0.23 3.91 -7.48
N SER A 116 -0.53 3.02 -8.43
CA SER A 116 0.27 2.82 -9.64
C SER A 116 0.41 4.07 -10.52
N LYS A 117 -0.50 5.05 -10.37
CA LYS A 117 -0.49 6.32 -11.11
C LYS A 117 0.46 7.36 -10.50
N TYR A 118 0.89 7.18 -9.25
CA TYR A 118 1.76 8.16 -8.60
C TYR A 118 3.20 8.02 -9.03
N PRO A 119 3.91 9.14 -9.27
CA PRO A 119 5.31 9.12 -9.72
C PRO A 119 6.23 8.25 -8.86
N PHE A 120 5.97 8.17 -7.55
CA PHE A 120 6.72 7.28 -6.66
C PHE A 120 6.66 5.80 -7.10
N PHE A 121 5.53 5.34 -7.65
CA PHE A 121 5.35 3.94 -8.08
C PHE A 121 5.51 3.75 -9.59
N SER A 122 5.14 4.75 -10.39
CA SER A 122 5.09 4.67 -11.86
C SER A 122 6.40 5.03 -12.54
N GLU A 123 7.19 5.96 -11.97
CA GLU A 123 8.40 6.41 -12.62
C GLU A 123 9.54 5.38 -12.48
N THR A 124 10.31 5.23 -13.55
CA THR A 124 11.55 4.47 -13.53
C THR A 124 12.65 5.31 -12.89
N GLY A 125 13.43 4.72 -11.97
CA GLY A 125 14.47 5.44 -11.27
C GLY A 125 15.07 4.64 -10.11
N ALA A 126 16.00 5.28 -9.41
CA ALA A 126 16.62 4.72 -8.23
C ALA A 126 15.64 4.69 -7.05
N LEU A 127 15.68 3.63 -6.27
CA LEU A 127 15.04 3.57 -4.96
C LEU A 127 16.14 3.64 -3.90
N LEU A 128 16.13 4.67 -3.10
CA LEU A 128 17.12 4.94 -2.07
C LEU A 128 16.44 5.01 -0.70
N THR A 129 17.00 4.29 0.29
CA THR A 129 16.56 4.39 1.68
C THR A 129 17.67 5.00 2.53
N VAL A 130 17.37 6.11 3.20
CA VAL A 130 18.28 6.79 4.10
C VAL A 130 17.76 6.75 5.54
N GLU A 131 18.69 6.75 6.50
CA GLU A 131 18.42 6.82 7.94
C GLU A 131 19.09 8.07 8.52
N ILE A 132 18.40 8.75 9.44
CA ILE A 132 18.91 9.93 10.15
C ILE A 132 18.42 9.90 11.60
N PRO A 133 19.18 10.39 12.60
CA PRO A 133 18.66 10.60 13.94
C PRO A 133 17.37 11.41 13.93
N ARG A 134 16.38 11.00 14.71
CA ARG A 134 15.04 11.61 14.72
C ARG A 134 15.08 13.13 14.96
N THR A 135 16.02 13.61 15.75
CA THR A 135 16.19 15.04 16.04
C THR A 135 16.61 15.86 14.82
N ASN A 136 17.22 15.22 13.83
CA ASN A 136 17.76 15.88 12.63
C ASN A 136 16.91 15.60 11.39
N TYR A 137 15.79 14.86 11.54
CA TYR A 137 14.94 14.52 10.41
C TYR A 137 14.28 15.74 9.77
N SER A 138 14.46 15.87 8.45
CA SER A 138 13.82 16.89 7.64
C SER A 138 13.54 16.37 6.23
N MET A 139 12.25 16.23 5.88
CA MET A 139 11.84 15.86 4.52
C MET A 139 12.24 16.91 3.49
N VAL A 140 12.27 18.19 3.88
CA VAL A 140 12.69 19.30 3.01
C VAL A 140 14.18 19.16 2.67
N GLU A 141 15.03 18.84 3.63
CA GLU A 141 16.47 18.63 3.41
C GLU A 141 16.71 17.44 2.47
N ILE A 142 15.98 16.32 2.67
CA ILE A 142 16.07 15.15 1.79
C ILE A 142 15.76 15.52 0.35
N ALA A 143 14.66 16.21 0.10
CA ALA A 143 14.30 16.64 -1.25
C ALA A 143 15.34 17.63 -1.83
N GLN A 144 15.83 18.57 -1.02
CA GLN A 144 16.83 19.54 -1.42
C GLN A 144 18.18 18.90 -1.79
N ILE A 145 18.61 17.85 -1.07
CA ILE A 145 19.82 17.11 -1.41
C ILE A 145 19.70 16.51 -2.82
N VAL A 146 18.57 15.89 -3.14
CA VAL A 146 18.36 15.29 -4.46
C VAL A 146 18.34 16.37 -5.54
N GLU A 147 17.54 17.42 -5.38
CA GLU A 147 17.34 18.47 -6.40
C GLU A 147 18.59 19.33 -6.60
N SER A 148 19.36 19.63 -5.54
CA SER A 148 20.61 20.39 -5.64
C SER A 148 21.71 19.63 -6.39
N ASN A 149 21.61 18.32 -6.49
CA ASN A 149 22.48 17.46 -7.29
C ASN A 149 21.89 17.17 -8.69
N ASN A 150 20.90 17.96 -9.15
CA ASN A 150 20.19 17.81 -10.42
C ASN A 150 19.43 16.48 -10.57
N GLY A 151 19.12 15.78 -9.50
CA GLY A 151 18.21 14.66 -9.49
C GLY A 151 16.75 15.13 -9.48
N LYS A 152 15.83 14.35 -10.05
CA LYS A 152 14.39 14.57 -9.90
C LYS A 152 13.87 13.77 -8.72
N PHE A 153 13.08 14.40 -7.88
CA PHE A 153 12.47 13.77 -6.72
C PHE A 153 11.03 13.37 -7.04
N TYR A 154 10.76 12.06 -7.17
CA TYR A 154 9.43 11.55 -7.53
C TYR A 154 8.52 11.32 -6.32
N GLY A 155 9.11 11.23 -5.12
CA GLY A 155 8.38 11.11 -3.87
C GLY A 155 9.18 10.35 -2.82
N ALA A 156 8.71 10.43 -1.57
CA ALA A 156 9.28 9.69 -0.46
C ALA A 156 8.23 9.24 0.54
N LEU A 157 8.53 8.14 1.23
CA LEU A 157 7.74 7.57 2.31
C LEU A 157 8.61 7.42 3.55
N VAL A 158 8.10 7.80 4.71
CA VAL A 158 8.70 7.41 5.99
C VAL A 158 8.37 5.94 6.21
N THR A 159 9.38 5.08 6.07
CA THR A 159 9.21 3.63 6.16
C THR A 159 9.43 3.08 7.55
N GLU A 160 10.17 3.81 8.38
CA GLU A 160 10.34 3.49 9.80
C GLU A 160 10.54 4.78 10.60
N MET A 161 9.92 4.85 11.77
CA MET A 161 10.12 5.94 12.72
C MET A 161 10.02 5.41 14.15
N ASN A 162 11.09 5.63 14.94
CA ASN A 162 11.13 5.30 16.35
C ASN A 162 11.76 6.46 17.16
N GLU A 163 12.11 6.25 18.42
CA GLU A 163 12.68 7.30 19.27
C GLU A 163 14.10 7.72 18.84
N ALA A 164 14.85 6.81 18.23
CA ALA A 164 16.25 7.03 17.88
C ALA A 164 16.44 7.60 16.46
N PHE A 165 15.73 7.07 15.49
CA PHE A 165 15.93 7.41 14.08
C PHE A 165 14.64 7.44 13.26
N VAL A 166 14.76 7.99 12.05
CA VAL A 166 13.75 7.93 10.97
C VAL A 166 14.41 7.36 9.72
N ARG A 167 13.74 6.39 9.08
CA ARG A 167 14.08 5.90 7.75
C ARG A 167 13.12 6.44 6.72
N VAL A 168 13.69 6.91 5.63
CA VAL A 168 12.94 7.44 4.50
C VAL A 168 13.36 6.72 3.24
N THR A 169 12.39 6.12 2.57
CA THR A 169 12.59 5.52 1.25
C THR A 169 12.07 6.49 0.20
N MET A 170 12.89 6.80 -0.79
CA MET A 170 12.56 7.74 -1.86
C MET A 170 12.76 7.13 -3.24
N ARG A 171 11.97 7.59 -4.19
CA ARG A 171 12.14 7.33 -5.62
C ARG A 171 12.70 8.59 -6.27
N ILE A 172 13.82 8.45 -6.96
CA ILE A 172 14.53 9.57 -7.63
C ILE A 172 14.95 9.17 -9.04
N SER A 173 15.28 10.14 -9.90
CA SER A 173 15.85 9.83 -11.23
C SER A 173 17.21 9.17 -11.12
N ASN A 174 17.64 8.49 -12.18
CA ASN A 174 18.94 7.79 -12.23
C ASN A 174 20.14 8.73 -12.49
N GLU A 175 19.95 10.05 -12.42
CA GLU A 175 20.97 11.04 -12.69
C GLU A 175 21.76 11.39 -11.44
N ASN A 176 23.09 11.49 -11.58
CA ASN A 176 24.02 11.95 -10.54
C ASN A 176 23.94 11.19 -9.19
N LEU A 177 23.60 9.93 -9.20
CA LEU A 177 23.38 9.11 -8.00
C LEU A 177 24.58 9.13 -7.03
N SER A 178 25.81 9.01 -7.54
CA SER A 178 27.02 9.09 -6.69
C SER A 178 27.12 10.42 -5.95
N SER A 179 26.81 11.56 -6.61
CA SER A 179 26.85 12.88 -5.97
C SER A 179 25.73 13.05 -4.93
N ILE A 180 24.58 12.44 -5.19
CA ILE A 180 23.45 12.41 -4.24
C ILE A 180 23.84 11.62 -3.01
N ASP A 181 24.42 10.43 -3.18
CA ASP A 181 24.90 9.59 -2.08
C ASP A 181 25.95 10.30 -1.21
N GLU A 182 27.01 10.86 -1.83
CA GLU A 182 28.06 11.60 -1.13
C GLU A 182 27.48 12.81 -0.37
N THR A 183 26.43 13.43 -0.92
CA THR A 183 25.79 14.57 -0.25
C THR A 183 24.95 14.10 0.94
N PHE A 184 24.20 12.99 0.84
CA PHE A 184 23.51 12.41 1.98
C PHE A 184 24.47 12.08 3.13
N GLU A 185 25.58 11.39 2.83
CA GLU A 185 26.61 11.06 3.84
C GLU A 185 27.20 12.30 4.49
N ARG A 186 27.50 13.34 3.70
CA ARG A 186 28.02 14.61 4.23
C ARG A 186 27.06 15.35 5.16
N TYR A 187 25.74 15.20 4.94
CA TYR A 187 24.69 15.74 5.81
C TYR A 187 24.37 14.83 7.00
N GLY A 188 25.11 13.73 7.16
CA GLY A 188 24.97 12.82 8.30
C GLY A 188 23.89 11.76 8.15
N TYR A 189 23.36 11.56 6.94
CA TYR A 189 22.48 10.45 6.63
C TYR A 189 23.29 9.16 6.44
N ILE A 190 22.73 8.04 6.89
CA ILE A 190 23.24 6.71 6.61
C ILE A 190 22.43 6.14 5.46
N ILE A 191 23.08 5.71 4.39
CA ILE A 191 22.40 5.02 3.29
C ILE A 191 22.22 3.56 3.68
N VAL A 192 20.97 3.17 3.89
CA VAL A 192 20.61 1.82 4.36
C VAL A 192 20.44 0.85 3.17
N GLN A 193 19.81 1.34 2.09
CA GLN A 193 19.51 0.53 0.91
C GLN A 193 19.62 1.35 -0.37
N LYS A 194 20.16 0.71 -1.43
CA LYS A 194 20.24 1.25 -2.78
C LYS A 194 19.73 0.21 -3.77
N PHE A 195 18.70 0.57 -4.53
CA PHE A 195 18.23 -0.24 -5.65
C PHE A 195 18.41 0.54 -6.95
N TYR A 196 19.64 0.62 -7.40
CA TYR A 196 20.05 1.13 -8.71
C TYR A 196 21.43 0.60 -9.05
N THR A 197 21.73 0.61 -10.34
CA THR A 197 23.07 0.33 -10.84
C THR A 197 23.75 1.66 -11.11
N ASP A 198 24.85 1.95 -10.43
CA ASP A 198 25.68 3.13 -10.74
C ASP A 198 26.56 2.77 -11.95
N GLU A 199 26.19 3.29 -13.14
CA GLU A 199 26.95 3.08 -14.37
C GLU A 199 28.44 3.49 -14.22
N LYS A 200 28.71 4.47 -13.34
CA LYS A 200 30.06 4.94 -13.08
C LYS A 200 30.86 3.94 -12.24
N GLU A 201 30.22 3.29 -11.29
CA GLU A 201 30.81 2.23 -10.47
C GLU A 201 31.04 0.95 -11.30
N GLU A 202 30.11 0.58 -12.17
CA GLU A 202 30.29 -0.53 -13.12
C GLU A 202 31.43 -0.25 -14.11
N LEU A 203 31.50 0.98 -14.65
CA LEU A 203 32.58 1.37 -15.55
C LEU A 203 33.94 1.35 -14.83
N LEU A 204 34.01 1.80 -13.59
CA LEU A 204 35.24 1.75 -12.79
C LEU A 204 35.63 0.30 -12.46
N LYS A 205 34.69 -0.56 -12.08
CA LYS A 205 34.95 -1.99 -11.86
C LYS A 205 35.45 -2.66 -13.13
N SER A 206 34.78 -2.43 -14.26
CA SER A 206 35.21 -3.01 -15.55
C SER A 206 36.58 -2.54 -15.98
N ARG A 207 36.92 -1.26 -15.77
CA ARG A 207 38.26 -0.71 -16.04
C ARG A 207 39.31 -1.25 -15.09
N TYR A 208 38.98 -1.45 -13.81
CA TYR A 208 39.88 -2.02 -12.83
C TYR A 208 40.18 -3.50 -13.14
N GLU A 209 39.16 -4.29 -13.46
CA GLU A 209 39.32 -5.68 -13.90
C GLU A 209 40.15 -5.78 -15.20
N PHE A 210 39.95 -4.84 -16.12
CA PHE A 210 40.78 -4.77 -17.35
C PHE A 210 42.23 -4.44 -17.00
N MET A 211 42.53 -3.51 -16.11
CA MET A 211 43.88 -3.18 -15.67
C MET A 211 44.55 -4.34 -14.93
N GLN A 212 43.84 -5.05 -14.05
CA GLN A 212 44.40 -6.23 -13.38
C GLN A 212 44.83 -7.30 -14.37
N LYS A 213 44.04 -7.58 -15.40
CA LYS A 213 44.40 -8.50 -16.48
C LYS A 213 45.68 -8.12 -17.25
N TYR A 214 45.99 -6.82 -17.32
CA TYR A 214 47.19 -6.32 -17.93
C TYR A 214 48.42 -6.32 -17.02
N LEU A 215 48.22 -6.38 -15.71
CA LEU A 215 49.30 -6.39 -14.71
C LEU A 215 49.74 -7.81 -14.28
N GLU A 216 48.94 -8.82 -14.63
CA GLU A 216 49.26 -10.24 -14.40
C GLU A 216 50.07 -10.92 -15.53
N PHE A 217 50.73 -10.10 -16.39
CA PHE A 217 51.70 -10.58 -17.39
C PHE A 217 53.12 -10.20 -17.01
#